data_da4c6d36333ce7e0352dcb0d26add519
#
_entry.id   da4c6d36333ce7e0352dcb0d26add519
#
_cell.length_a   1.000
_cell.length_b   1.000
_cell.length_c   1.000
_cell.angle_alpha   90.00
_cell.angle_beta   90.00
_cell.angle_gamma   90.00
#
_symmetry.space_group_name_H-M   'P 1'
#
loop_
_entity.id
_entity.type
_entity.pdbx_description
1 polymer ?
#
loop_
_entity_poly.entity_id
_entity_poly.type
_entity_poly.pdbx_seq_one_letter_code
_entity_poly.pdbx_strand_id
1 'polypeptide(L)'
;ALKSQVDGLASLSGQVSSLSGSISGLQAGVSAAQAAASSANSAASAIDLSGLSASLATLQAEVDAVQASLATAATASAVTALQAEVAAIQADVDDLLATSNVYNQNLTISSASTLDAAVALGNNINIVNGTVTITQSSTMDATKLQSVIDKIFTVPNSYTYNAANTNVTPMTFDKLASTGDLTLKVNGPISASALVTAGTITLDDSYISKVTAIHMDALSSVTEIQTDSGGTDNIVFTSATDVQLGALASYPGAGSDYGLTITTKADATLDIGSLDDVKTDGTAAPVALALNGPKDVTISNMTAYAGSLSLTNVENATITGFKG
;
A
#
# COMPACT_ATOMS: atom_id res chain seq x y z
N ALA A 1 -9.99 26.87 61.57
CA ALA A 1 -10.89 26.42 60.49
C ALA A 1 -10.49 27.04 59.13
N LEU A 2 -10.48 28.36 59.00
CA LEU A 2 -10.22 29.03 57.72
C LEU A 2 -8.82 28.75 57.12
N LYS A 3 -7.78 28.76 58.01
CA LYS A 3 -6.38 28.45 57.59
C LYS A 3 -6.27 27.02 57.04
N SER A 4 -6.87 26.04 57.66
CA SER A 4 -6.88 24.66 57.19
C SER A 4 -7.62 24.47 55.85
N GLN A 5 -8.64 25.28 55.60
CA GLN A 5 -9.34 25.28 54.29
C GLN A 5 -8.49 25.92 53.19
N VAL A 6 -7.77 27.01 53.52
CA VAL A 6 -6.85 27.65 52.54
C VAL A 6 -5.67 26.74 52.22
N ASP A 7 -5.10 26.06 53.22
CA ASP A 7 -4.00 25.10 53.01
C ASP A 7 -4.50 23.89 52.20
N GLY A 8 -5.76 23.44 52.38
CA GLY A 8 -6.42 22.42 51.56
C GLY A 8 -6.60 22.85 50.09
N LEU A 9 -7.02 24.11 49.89
CA LEU A 9 -7.16 24.67 48.54
C LEU A 9 -5.80 24.82 47.83
N ALA A 10 -4.73 25.18 48.53
CA ALA A 10 -3.40 25.25 47.97
C ALA A 10 -2.89 23.86 47.57
N SER A 11 -3.16 22.83 48.40
CA SER A 11 -2.84 21.45 48.03
C SER A 11 -3.63 20.95 46.81
N LEU A 12 -4.92 21.25 46.75
CA LEU A 12 -5.76 20.91 45.60
C LEU A 12 -5.32 21.61 44.33
N SER A 13 -4.93 22.90 44.40
CA SER A 13 -4.36 23.65 43.26
C SER A 13 -3.08 23.00 42.73
N GLY A 14 -2.20 22.54 43.64
CA GLY A 14 -1.00 21.78 43.28
C GLY A 14 -1.29 20.47 42.55
N GLN A 15 -2.30 19.73 43.05
CA GLN A 15 -2.76 18.47 42.42
C GLN A 15 -3.38 18.72 41.03
N VAL A 16 -4.20 19.76 40.87
CA VAL A 16 -4.80 20.17 39.59
C VAL A 16 -3.72 20.60 38.58
N SER A 17 -2.69 21.33 39.04
CA SER A 17 -1.54 21.70 38.20
C SER A 17 -0.75 20.48 37.74
N SER A 18 -0.52 19.51 38.60
CA SER A 18 0.13 18.23 38.24
C SER A 18 -0.69 17.43 37.23
N LEU A 19 -2.01 17.39 37.45
CA LEU A 19 -2.95 16.73 36.57
C LEU A 19 -3.01 17.39 35.17
N SER A 20 -3.03 18.70 35.12
CA SER A 20 -2.96 19.47 33.85
C SER A 20 -1.68 19.18 33.08
N GLY A 21 -0.55 19.03 33.77
CA GLY A 21 0.71 18.58 33.16
C GLY A 21 0.62 17.17 32.57
N SER A 22 -0.04 16.25 33.27
CA SER A 22 -0.26 14.88 32.77
C SER A 22 -1.17 14.85 31.54
N ILE A 23 -2.23 15.63 31.55
CA ILE A 23 -3.15 15.76 30.38
C ILE A 23 -2.41 16.35 29.17
N SER A 24 -1.57 17.37 29.36
CA SER A 24 -0.75 17.92 28.29
C SER A 24 0.24 16.90 27.71
N GLY A 25 0.82 16.05 28.55
CA GLY A 25 1.65 14.93 28.11
C GLY A 25 0.87 13.90 27.29
N LEU A 26 -0.35 13.59 27.69
CA LEU A 26 -1.25 12.70 26.96
C LEU A 26 -1.63 13.26 25.58
N GLN A 27 -1.97 14.55 25.50
CA GLN A 27 -2.27 15.22 24.23
C GLN A 27 -1.09 15.21 23.29
N ALA A 28 0.14 15.42 23.80
CA ALA A 28 1.36 15.32 23.02
C ALA A 28 1.58 13.88 22.50
N GLY A 29 1.31 12.87 23.33
CA GLY A 29 1.38 11.46 22.95
C GLY A 29 0.39 11.08 21.84
N VAL A 30 -0.86 11.56 21.91
CA VAL A 30 -1.88 11.35 20.87
C VAL A 30 -1.46 12.03 19.56
N SER A 31 -0.96 13.26 19.63
CA SER A 31 -0.48 13.98 18.46
C SER A 31 0.71 13.27 17.80
N ALA A 32 1.62 12.71 18.60
CA ALA A 32 2.74 11.93 18.09
C ALA A 32 2.27 10.61 17.46
N ALA A 33 1.28 9.94 18.05
CA ALA A 33 0.70 8.72 17.48
C ALA A 33 -0.05 9.00 16.16
N GLN A 34 -0.77 10.13 16.08
CA GLN A 34 -1.43 10.57 14.84
C GLN A 34 -0.42 10.92 13.74
N ALA A 35 0.67 11.60 14.11
CA ALA A 35 1.74 11.91 13.16
C ALA A 35 2.43 10.63 12.65
N ALA A 36 2.67 9.66 13.54
CA ALA A 36 3.20 8.35 13.16
C ALA A 36 2.26 7.59 12.22
N ALA A 37 0.94 7.61 12.50
CA ALA A 37 -0.06 6.99 11.62
C ALA A 37 -0.13 7.68 10.25
N SER A 38 -0.03 9.02 10.20
CA SER A 38 -0.02 9.77 8.94
C SER A 38 1.25 9.51 8.13
N SER A 39 2.39 9.43 8.80
CA SER A 39 3.67 9.08 8.16
C SER A 39 3.67 7.66 7.63
N ALA A 40 3.07 6.73 8.38
CA ALA A 40 2.90 5.35 7.98
C ALA A 40 1.97 5.22 6.76
N ASN A 41 0.89 5.99 6.71
CA ASN A 41 -0.02 6.02 5.56
C ASN A 41 0.62 6.68 4.32
N SER A 42 1.60 7.56 4.52
CA SER A 42 2.33 8.24 3.45
C SER A 42 3.53 7.43 2.94
N ALA A 43 4.12 6.62 3.81
CA ALA A 43 5.25 5.75 3.48
C ALA A 43 4.74 4.33 3.25
N ALA A 44 4.18 4.10 2.07
CA ALA A 44 3.41 2.92 1.69
C ALA A 44 4.09 1.54 1.89
N SER A 45 5.34 1.49 2.26
CA SER A 45 6.11 0.24 2.37
C SER A 45 6.57 -0.14 3.79
N ALA A 46 6.25 0.62 4.83
CA ALA A 46 6.80 0.37 6.17
C ALA A 46 5.89 0.82 7.32
N ILE A 47 4.58 0.56 7.24
CA ILE A 47 3.69 0.90 8.34
C ILE A 47 3.85 -0.14 9.47
N ASP A 48 4.63 0.21 10.47
CA ASP A 48 4.63 -0.56 11.73
C ASP A 48 3.40 -0.18 12.58
N LEU A 49 2.27 -0.80 12.23
CA LEU A 49 1.01 -0.62 12.96
C LEU A 49 1.05 -1.29 14.34
N SER A 50 1.99 -2.20 14.58
CA SER A 50 2.20 -2.79 15.91
C SER A 50 2.73 -1.75 16.89
N GLY A 51 3.64 -0.88 16.43
CA GLY A 51 4.13 0.27 17.19
C GLY A 51 3.02 1.28 17.49
N LEU A 52 2.16 1.58 16.51
CA LEU A 52 1.00 2.46 16.71
C LEU A 52 -0.01 1.86 17.69
N SER A 53 -0.34 0.58 17.54
CA SER A 53 -1.25 -0.13 18.44
C SER A 53 -0.72 -0.15 19.88
N ALA A 54 0.58 -0.37 20.07
CA ALA A 54 1.20 -0.31 21.40
C ALA A 54 1.16 1.11 21.99
N SER A 55 1.41 2.13 21.18
CA SER A 55 1.34 3.54 21.62
C SER A 55 -0.08 3.94 22.02
N LEU A 56 -1.09 3.50 21.26
CA LEU A 56 -2.51 3.72 21.57
C LEU A 56 -2.94 3.00 22.86
N ALA A 57 -2.49 1.77 23.07
CA ALA A 57 -2.77 1.03 24.32
C ALA A 57 -2.14 1.71 25.54
N THR A 58 -0.94 2.26 25.40
CA THR A 58 -0.29 3.03 26.46
C THR A 58 -1.07 4.31 26.76
N LEU A 59 -1.44 5.05 25.73
CA LEU A 59 -2.22 6.28 25.85
C LEU A 59 -3.58 6.02 26.53
N GLN A 60 -4.23 4.91 26.19
CA GLN A 60 -5.48 4.48 26.81
C GLN A 60 -5.29 4.27 28.32
N ALA A 61 -4.24 3.53 28.71
CA ALA A 61 -3.95 3.28 30.12
C ALA A 61 -3.67 4.58 30.90
N GLU A 62 -3.02 5.55 30.28
CA GLU A 62 -2.77 6.86 30.87
C GLU A 62 -4.07 7.68 31.06
N VAL A 63 -4.96 7.67 30.07
CA VAL A 63 -6.30 8.30 30.16
C VAL A 63 -7.11 7.69 31.32
N ASP A 64 -7.14 6.37 31.42
CA ASP A 64 -7.86 5.67 32.50
C ASP A 64 -7.28 6.00 33.89
N ALA A 65 -5.95 6.10 34.00
CA ALA A 65 -5.27 6.48 35.26
C ALA A 65 -5.57 7.94 35.66
N VAL A 66 -5.59 8.86 34.69
CA VAL A 66 -5.98 10.27 34.92
C VAL A 66 -7.42 10.35 35.35
N GLN A 67 -8.32 9.63 34.73
CA GLN A 67 -9.75 9.60 35.09
C GLN A 67 -9.96 9.08 36.49
N ALA A 68 -9.27 8.01 36.89
CA ALA A 68 -9.33 7.46 38.24
C ALA A 68 -8.80 8.45 39.32
N SER A 69 -7.69 9.12 39.02
CA SER A 69 -7.11 10.12 39.94
C SER A 69 -8.01 11.35 40.12
N LEU A 70 -8.67 11.72 39.05
CA LEU A 70 -9.57 12.89 39.02
C LEU A 70 -10.86 12.67 39.79
N ALA A 71 -11.42 11.46 39.77
CA ALA A 71 -12.62 11.10 40.50
C ALA A 71 -12.47 11.32 42.04
N THR A 72 -11.24 11.32 42.53
CA THR A 72 -10.93 11.51 43.94
C THR A 72 -10.54 12.94 44.35
N ALA A 73 -10.21 13.84 43.39
CA ALA A 73 -9.50 15.09 43.67
C ALA A 73 -10.32 16.38 43.47
N ALA A 74 -11.49 16.37 42.83
CA ALA A 74 -12.14 17.60 42.37
C ALA A 74 -13.61 17.73 42.80
N THR A 75 -14.13 18.96 42.75
CA THR A 75 -15.57 19.22 42.92
C THR A 75 -16.40 18.58 41.83
N ALA A 76 -17.61 18.14 42.11
CA ALA A 76 -18.45 17.35 41.21
C ALA A 76 -18.61 17.98 39.79
N SER A 77 -18.62 19.31 39.69
CA SER A 77 -18.78 19.97 38.41
C SER A 77 -17.48 19.98 37.54
N ALA A 78 -16.32 20.14 38.21
CA ALA A 78 -15.02 20.06 37.53
C ALA A 78 -14.71 18.62 37.06
N VAL A 79 -15.09 17.63 37.91
CA VAL A 79 -14.99 16.21 37.54
C VAL A 79 -15.85 15.87 36.33
N THR A 80 -17.09 16.36 36.30
CA THR A 80 -18.00 16.12 35.15
C THR A 80 -17.45 16.72 33.84
N ALA A 81 -16.87 17.91 33.90
CA ALA A 81 -16.28 18.55 32.73
C ALA A 81 -15.08 17.74 32.17
N LEU A 82 -14.16 17.33 33.07
CA LEU A 82 -13.01 16.53 32.67
C LEU A 82 -13.38 15.10 32.22
N GLN A 83 -14.41 14.49 32.83
CA GLN A 83 -14.94 13.21 32.37
C GLN A 83 -15.49 13.32 30.93
N ALA A 84 -16.10 14.45 30.58
CA ALA A 84 -16.57 14.69 29.23
C ALA A 84 -15.38 14.84 28.24
N GLU A 85 -14.31 15.53 28.63
CA GLU A 85 -13.09 15.66 27.81
C GLU A 85 -12.38 14.30 27.65
N VAL A 86 -12.26 13.54 28.73
CA VAL A 86 -11.69 12.18 28.67
C VAL A 86 -12.54 11.25 27.81
N ALA A 87 -13.88 11.35 27.86
CA ALA A 87 -14.77 10.58 27.01
C ALA A 87 -14.63 10.98 25.52
N ALA A 88 -14.39 12.27 25.23
CA ALA A 88 -14.12 12.72 23.87
C ALA A 88 -12.78 12.17 23.35
N ILE A 89 -11.71 12.23 24.15
CA ILE A 89 -10.41 11.64 23.81
C ILE A 89 -10.54 10.13 23.60
N GLN A 90 -11.30 9.45 24.46
CA GLN A 90 -11.60 8.04 24.31
C GLN A 90 -12.28 7.72 22.99
N ALA A 91 -13.30 8.50 22.61
CA ALA A 91 -14.00 8.31 21.35
C ALA A 91 -13.06 8.55 20.14
N ASP A 92 -12.18 9.54 20.21
CA ASP A 92 -11.18 9.80 19.17
C ASP A 92 -10.17 8.63 19.04
N VAL A 93 -9.74 8.05 20.17
CA VAL A 93 -8.86 6.87 20.21
C VAL A 93 -9.56 5.64 19.65
N ASP A 94 -10.81 5.41 20.02
CA ASP A 94 -11.62 4.29 19.52
C ASP A 94 -11.89 4.44 18.00
N ASP A 95 -12.13 5.66 17.51
CA ASP A 95 -12.31 5.95 16.10
C ASP A 95 -10.99 5.73 15.32
N LEU A 96 -9.85 6.13 15.88
CA LEU A 96 -8.54 5.87 15.30
C LEU A 96 -8.21 4.37 15.27
N LEU A 97 -8.55 3.62 16.30
CA LEU A 97 -8.43 2.15 16.33
C LEU A 97 -9.38 1.49 15.32
N ALA A 98 -10.62 1.96 15.23
CA ALA A 98 -11.60 1.46 14.27
C ALA A 98 -11.21 1.75 12.83
N THR A 99 -10.57 2.90 12.56
CA THR A 99 -10.08 3.28 11.23
C THR A 99 -8.74 2.61 10.88
N SER A 100 -8.04 1.98 11.82
CA SER A 100 -6.81 1.23 11.50
C SER A 100 -7.05 0.01 10.61
N ASN A 101 -8.28 -0.54 10.62
CA ASN A 101 -8.79 -1.55 9.66
C ASN A 101 -7.73 -2.55 9.15
N VAL A 102 -6.92 -3.10 10.08
CA VAL A 102 -5.75 -3.90 9.78
C VAL A 102 -6.03 -5.38 9.97
N TYR A 103 -5.78 -6.15 8.94
CA TYR A 103 -5.83 -7.60 8.97
C TYR A 103 -4.41 -8.17 9.06
N ASN A 104 -4.06 -8.73 10.23
CA ASN A 104 -2.70 -9.22 10.52
C ASN A 104 -2.46 -10.68 10.12
N GLN A 105 -3.21 -11.19 9.17
CA GLN A 105 -3.11 -12.56 8.70
C GLN A 105 -3.08 -12.57 7.15
N ASN A 106 -2.75 -13.73 6.59
CA ASN A 106 -2.85 -13.93 5.15
C ASN A 106 -4.33 -13.99 4.73
N LEU A 107 -4.67 -13.27 3.67
CA LEU A 107 -6.00 -13.27 3.06
C LEU A 107 -5.97 -14.15 1.81
N THR A 108 -6.62 -15.29 1.88
CA THR A 108 -6.69 -16.23 0.74
C THR A 108 -8.14 -16.39 0.29
N ILE A 109 -8.39 -16.08 -0.99
CA ILE A 109 -9.70 -16.21 -1.64
C ILE A 109 -9.55 -17.15 -2.84
N SER A 110 -10.03 -18.37 -2.71
CA SER A 110 -9.90 -19.40 -3.75
C SER A 110 -11.21 -20.18 -4.01
N SER A 111 -12.28 -19.83 -3.30
CA SER A 111 -13.59 -20.47 -3.42
C SER A 111 -14.70 -19.50 -3.01
N ALA A 112 -15.95 -19.83 -3.31
CA ALA A 112 -17.12 -19.06 -2.84
C ALA A 112 -17.14 -18.95 -1.30
N SER A 113 -16.78 -20.00 -0.59
CA SER A 113 -16.75 -20.00 0.88
C SER A 113 -15.68 -19.07 1.45
N THR A 114 -14.47 -19.06 0.87
CA THR A 114 -13.41 -18.12 1.29
C THR A 114 -13.71 -16.68 0.91
N LEU A 115 -14.46 -16.48 -0.18
CA LEU A 115 -14.98 -15.17 -0.57
C LEU A 115 -16.02 -14.67 0.45
N ASP A 116 -16.97 -15.50 0.86
CA ASP A 116 -17.96 -15.13 1.87
C ASP A 116 -17.30 -14.81 3.23
N ALA A 117 -16.26 -15.56 3.59
CA ALA A 117 -15.46 -15.26 4.77
C ALA A 117 -14.74 -13.89 4.66
N ALA A 118 -14.18 -13.57 3.49
CA ALA A 118 -13.55 -12.27 3.24
C ALA A 118 -14.57 -11.12 3.27
N VAL A 119 -15.77 -11.31 2.73
CA VAL A 119 -16.87 -10.34 2.82
C VAL A 119 -17.23 -10.04 4.28
N ALA A 120 -17.25 -11.08 5.14
CA ALA A 120 -17.58 -10.95 6.56
C ALA A 120 -16.55 -10.13 7.36
N LEU A 121 -15.30 -10.01 6.87
CA LEU A 121 -14.28 -9.14 7.47
C LEU A 121 -14.62 -7.64 7.34
N GLY A 122 -15.51 -7.29 6.42
CA GLY A 122 -15.95 -5.90 6.24
C GLY A 122 -14.80 -4.97 5.83
N ASN A 123 -14.60 -3.90 6.59
CA ASN A 123 -13.51 -2.94 6.36
C ASN A 123 -12.20 -3.32 7.06
N ASN A 124 -12.16 -4.41 7.85
CA ASN A 124 -10.95 -4.83 8.55
C ASN A 124 -9.84 -5.36 7.63
N ILE A 125 -10.00 -5.22 6.32
CA ILE A 125 -9.01 -5.61 5.29
C ILE A 125 -8.47 -4.44 4.48
N ASN A 126 -8.66 -3.21 4.95
CA ASN A 126 -8.11 -2.05 4.24
C ASN A 126 -6.58 -2.11 4.17
N ILE A 127 -5.96 -2.63 5.21
CA ILE A 127 -4.53 -2.94 5.26
C ILE A 127 -4.39 -4.43 5.60
N VAL A 128 -3.73 -5.18 4.76
CA VAL A 128 -3.44 -6.61 4.99
C VAL A 128 -1.95 -6.76 5.24
N ASN A 129 -1.54 -6.89 6.50
CA ASN A 129 -0.14 -7.09 6.90
C ASN A 129 0.41 -8.48 6.53
N GLY A 130 -0.46 -9.42 6.19
CA GLY A 130 -0.10 -10.69 5.60
C GLY A 130 0.08 -10.61 4.08
N THR A 131 0.02 -11.76 3.42
CA THR A 131 -0.07 -11.85 1.97
C THR A 131 -1.53 -11.88 1.53
N VAL A 132 -1.83 -11.32 0.36
CA VAL A 132 -3.12 -11.48 -0.31
C VAL A 132 -2.94 -12.44 -1.48
N THR A 133 -3.74 -13.49 -1.52
CA THR A 133 -3.77 -14.44 -2.63
C THR A 133 -5.21 -14.65 -3.07
N ILE A 134 -5.51 -14.23 -4.29
CA ILE A 134 -6.82 -14.39 -4.90
C ILE A 134 -6.68 -15.30 -6.13
N THR A 135 -7.40 -16.42 -6.10
CA THR A 135 -7.55 -17.29 -7.26
C THR A 135 -9.02 -17.27 -7.68
N GLN A 136 -9.31 -16.44 -8.67
CA GLN A 136 -10.69 -16.29 -9.17
C GLN A 136 -11.14 -17.53 -9.92
N SER A 137 -12.36 -17.95 -9.70
CA SER A 137 -13.00 -19.04 -10.44
C SER A 137 -14.38 -18.61 -10.97
N SER A 138 -14.88 -19.31 -11.99
CA SER A 138 -16.20 -19.04 -12.58
C SER A 138 -17.37 -19.31 -11.61
N THR A 139 -17.11 -19.93 -10.47
CA THR A 139 -18.12 -20.19 -9.43
C THR A 139 -18.21 -19.09 -8.39
N MET A 140 -17.29 -18.13 -8.41
CA MET A 140 -17.31 -16.99 -7.51
C MET A 140 -18.25 -15.90 -8.03
N ASP A 141 -18.94 -15.23 -7.11
CA ASP A 141 -19.68 -14.02 -7.40
C ASP A 141 -18.70 -12.86 -7.66
N ALA A 142 -18.64 -12.42 -8.92
CA ALA A 142 -17.72 -11.38 -9.35
C ALA A 142 -17.96 -10.02 -8.65
N THR A 143 -19.23 -9.68 -8.36
CA THR A 143 -19.59 -8.44 -7.66
C THR A 143 -19.11 -8.46 -6.21
N LYS A 144 -19.31 -9.58 -5.52
CA LYS A 144 -18.77 -9.75 -4.17
C LYS A 144 -17.25 -9.71 -4.16
N LEU A 145 -16.60 -10.39 -5.13
CA LEU A 145 -15.14 -10.39 -5.22
C LEU A 145 -14.60 -8.98 -5.44
N GLN A 146 -15.17 -8.22 -6.38
CA GLN A 146 -14.79 -6.83 -6.59
C GLN A 146 -14.99 -5.99 -5.33
N SER A 147 -16.12 -6.18 -4.61
CA SER A 147 -16.38 -5.42 -3.37
C SER A 147 -15.38 -5.72 -2.26
N VAL A 148 -14.76 -6.89 -2.24
CA VAL A 148 -13.67 -7.24 -1.32
C VAL A 148 -12.37 -6.60 -1.78
N ILE A 149 -12.04 -6.71 -3.07
CA ILE A 149 -10.83 -6.09 -3.65
C ILE A 149 -10.83 -4.59 -3.43
N ASP A 150 -11.97 -3.92 -3.61
CA ASP A 150 -12.12 -2.47 -3.43
C ASP A 150 -11.92 -1.98 -1.98
N LYS A 151 -11.85 -2.90 -1.04
CA LYS A 151 -11.53 -2.57 0.37
C LYS A 151 -10.05 -2.72 0.71
N ILE A 152 -9.25 -3.29 -0.17
CA ILE A 152 -7.82 -3.51 0.06
C ILE A 152 -7.04 -2.33 -0.51
N PHE A 153 -6.50 -1.49 0.37
CA PHE A 153 -5.73 -0.30 -0.04
C PHE A 153 -4.22 -0.51 0.05
N THR A 154 -3.77 -1.31 1.01
CA THR A 154 -2.34 -1.52 1.26
C THR A 154 -2.04 -2.97 1.62
N VAL A 155 -1.02 -3.53 0.98
CA VAL A 155 -0.50 -4.87 1.26
C VAL A 155 1.03 -4.79 1.32
N PRO A 156 1.65 -4.56 2.49
CA PRO A 156 3.09 -4.37 2.60
C PRO A 156 3.93 -5.56 2.12
N ASN A 157 3.37 -6.75 2.13
CA ASN A 157 4.05 -7.97 1.66
C ASN A 157 3.73 -8.23 0.17
N SER A 158 2.98 -9.27 -0.14
CA SER A 158 2.70 -9.61 -1.54
C SER A 158 1.20 -9.70 -1.82
N TYR A 159 0.82 -9.22 -2.99
CA TYR A 159 -0.51 -9.36 -3.56
C TYR A 159 -0.45 -10.23 -4.82
N THR A 160 -1.10 -11.36 -4.81
CA THR A 160 -1.20 -12.26 -5.96
C THR A 160 -2.66 -12.36 -6.42
N TYR A 161 -2.90 -12.08 -7.68
CA TYR A 161 -4.19 -12.30 -8.32
C TYR A 161 -4.07 -13.24 -9.51
N ASN A 162 -4.81 -14.33 -9.49
CA ASN A 162 -4.78 -15.35 -10.52
C ASN A 162 -6.21 -15.62 -11.07
N ALA A 163 -6.40 -15.30 -12.33
CA ALA A 163 -7.60 -15.61 -13.11
C ALA A 163 -7.27 -16.28 -14.46
N ALA A 164 -6.06 -16.78 -14.63
CA ALA A 164 -5.53 -17.24 -15.91
C ALA A 164 -6.32 -18.42 -16.54
N ASN A 165 -6.77 -19.35 -15.71
CA ASN A 165 -7.44 -20.57 -16.14
C ASN A 165 -8.97 -20.46 -16.14
N THR A 166 -9.51 -19.27 -16.05
CA THR A 166 -10.94 -19.03 -15.94
C THR A 166 -11.42 -18.11 -17.06
N ASN A 167 -12.54 -18.43 -17.68
CA ASN A 167 -13.21 -17.52 -18.62
C ASN A 167 -14.00 -16.45 -17.84
N VAL A 168 -13.30 -15.72 -16.98
CA VAL A 168 -13.90 -14.67 -16.17
C VAL A 168 -13.30 -13.32 -16.57
N THR A 169 -14.07 -12.26 -16.39
CA THR A 169 -13.55 -10.90 -16.53
C THR A 169 -12.58 -10.62 -15.37
N PRO A 170 -11.36 -10.16 -15.63
CA PRO A 170 -10.44 -9.72 -14.58
C PRO A 170 -11.06 -8.64 -13.69
N MET A 171 -10.69 -8.66 -12.41
CA MET A 171 -11.07 -7.61 -11.47
C MET A 171 -10.20 -6.36 -11.66
N THR A 172 -10.69 -5.23 -11.17
CA THR A 172 -9.91 -4.00 -11.07
C THR A 172 -9.32 -3.83 -9.68
N PHE A 173 -8.18 -3.15 -9.58
CA PHE A 173 -7.46 -2.87 -8.33
C PHE A 173 -7.34 -1.36 -8.09
N ASP A 174 -8.34 -0.61 -8.50
CA ASP A 174 -8.33 0.86 -8.52
C ASP A 174 -8.37 1.50 -7.12
N LYS A 175 -8.39 0.71 -6.06
CA LYS A 175 -8.28 1.14 -4.67
C LYS A 175 -6.97 0.74 -4.00
N LEU A 176 -6.21 -0.17 -4.61
CA LEU A 176 -4.91 -0.57 -4.10
C LEU A 176 -3.91 0.58 -4.29
N ALA A 177 -3.49 1.19 -3.19
CA ALA A 177 -2.57 2.33 -3.22
C ALA A 177 -1.11 1.91 -3.10
N SER A 178 -0.83 0.82 -2.41
CA SER A 178 0.52 0.31 -2.28
C SER A 178 0.58 -1.20 -2.02
N THR A 179 1.63 -1.83 -2.53
CA THR A 179 1.92 -3.23 -2.24
C THR A 179 3.43 -3.47 -2.19
N GLY A 180 3.87 -4.51 -1.47
CA GLY A 180 5.23 -5.02 -1.61
C GLY A 180 5.39 -5.58 -3.01
N ASP A 181 5.11 -6.87 -3.20
CA ASP A 181 5.11 -7.46 -4.54
C ASP A 181 3.68 -7.57 -5.10
N LEU A 182 3.54 -7.43 -6.41
CA LEU A 182 2.28 -7.59 -7.13
C LEU A 182 2.45 -8.64 -8.23
N THR A 183 1.79 -9.76 -8.10
CA THR A 183 1.77 -10.79 -9.15
C THR A 183 0.40 -10.84 -9.80
N LEU A 184 0.36 -10.63 -11.10
CA LEU A 184 -0.86 -10.63 -11.90
C LEU A 184 -0.80 -11.75 -12.94
N LYS A 185 -1.76 -12.68 -12.83
CA LYS A 185 -1.92 -13.82 -13.73
C LYS A 185 -3.34 -13.78 -14.30
N VAL A 186 -3.50 -13.13 -15.43
CA VAL A 186 -4.82 -12.85 -16.03
C VAL A 186 -4.82 -12.96 -17.55
N ASN A 187 -6.01 -13.11 -18.12
CA ASN A 187 -6.26 -12.94 -19.55
C ASN A 187 -7.01 -11.62 -19.79
N GLY A 188 -6.36 -10.63 -20.36
CA GLY A 188 -6.98 -9.36 -20.74
C GLY A 188 -6.44 -8.16 -19.98
N PRO A 189 -7.08 -7.00 -20.13
CA PRO A 189 -6.63 -5.77 -19.48
C PRO A 189 -6.94 -5.80 -17.97
N ILE A 190 -6.11 -5.09 -17.22
CA ILE A 190 -6.29 -4.90 -15.78
C ILE A 190 -6.08 -3.41 -15.43
N SER A 191 -6.72 -2.96 -14.36
CA SER A 191 -6.57 -1.61 -13.85
C SER A 191 -6.15 -1.62 -12.39
N ALA A 192 -5.14 -0.82 -12.07
CA ALA A 192 -4.64 -0.51 -10.73
C ALA A 192 -4.32 0.99 -10.63
N SER A 193 -5.30 1.82 -11.00
CA SER A 193 -5.12 3.25 -11.24
C SER A 193 -4.71 4.06 -10.01
N ALA A 194 -4.99 3.57 -8.79
CA ALA A 194 -4.57 4.20 -7.54
C ALA A 194 -3.21 3.72 -7.01
N LEU A 195 -2.58 2.73 -7.64
CA LEU A 195 -1.32 2.17 -7.15
C LEU A 195 -0.19 3.20 -7.31
N VAL A 196 0.38 3.64 -6.18
CA VAL A 196 1.45 4.65 -6.13
C VAL A 196 2.82 3.99 -6.04
N THR A 197 2.92 2.91 -5.25
CA THR A 197 4.19 2.21 -5.04
C THR A 197 4.01 0.71 -5.04
N ALA A 198 4.98 0.01 -5.63
CA ALA A 198 5.08 -1.44 -5.55
C ALA A 198 6.56 -1.87 -5.41
N GLY A 199 6.79 -3.04 -4.85
CA GLY A 199 8.08 -3.72 -4.92
C GLY A 199 8.27 -4.31 -6.33
N THR A 200 8.25 -5.62 -6.45
CA THR A 200 8.27 -6.29 -7.75
C THR A 200 6.86 -6.42 -8.31
N ILE A 201 6.65 -5.99 -9.56
CA ILE A 201 5.45 -6.30 -10.32
C ILE A 201 5.77 -7.44 -11.28
N THR A 202 5.14 -8.58 -11.09
CA THR A 202 5.27 -9.75 -11.97
C THR A 202 4.01 -9.90 -12.82
N LEU A 203 4.18 -9.81 -14.12
CA LEU A 203 3.16 -10.13 -15.11
C LEU A 203 3.37 -11.58 -15.52
N ASP A 204 2.64 -12.47 -14.86
CA ASP A 204 2.75 -13.92 -15.14
C ASP A 204 1.87 -14.26 -16.35
N ASP A 205 2.47 -14.23 -17.46
CA ASP A 205 1.90 -14.43 -18.81
C ASP A 205 2.15 -15.86 -19.30
N SER A 206 2.17 -16.82 -18.42
CA SER A 206 2.35 -18.22 -18.81
C SER A 206 1.40 -18.59 -19.97
N TYR A 207 1.69 -19.62 -20.71
CA TYR A 207 1.05 -20.07 -21.97
C TYR A 207 -0.49 -19.95 -22.04
N ILE A 208 -1.18 -19.74 -20.93
CA ILE A 208 -2.62 -19.68 -20.80
C ILE A 208 -3.16 -18.29 -20.38
N SER A 209 -2.28 -17.38 -20.00
CA SER A 209 -2.66 -16.02 -19.59
C SER A 209 -1.98 -14.98 -20.47
N LYS A 210 -2.69 -13.90 -20.78
CA LYS A 210 -2.16 -12.75 -21.52
C LYS A 210 -2.66 -11.48 -20.90
N VAL A 211 -1.79 -10.80 -20.19
CA VAL A 211 -2.05 -9.43 -19.74
C VAL A 211 -1.89 -8.52 -20.97
N THR A 212 -3.00 -7.99 -21.48
CA THR A 212 -2.98 -7.19 -22.70
C THR A 212 -2.75 -5.71 -22.46
N ALA A 213 -3.10 -5.21 -21.29
CA ALA A 213 -2.84 -3.84 -20.85
C ALA A 213 -2.99 -3.73 -19.34
N ILE A 214 -2.12 -2.95 -18.71
CA ILE A 214 -2.25 -2.57 -17.31
C ILE A 214 -2.27 -1.05 -17.20
N HIS A 215 -3.33 -0.52 -16.59
CA HIS A 215 -3.44 0.89 -16.27
C HIS A 215 -3.00 1.11 -14.82
N MET A 216 -1.87 1.79 -14.63
CA MET A 216 -1.28 2.14 -13.33
C MET A 216 -1.03 3.64 -13.27
N ASP A 217 -2.10 4.43 -13.39
CA ASP A 217 -2.02 5.86 -13.63
C ASP A 217 -1.30 6.67 -12.55
N ALA A 218 -1.29 6.18 -11.32
CA ALA A 218 -0.66 6.85 -10.18
C ALA A 218 0.72 6.27 -9.82
N LEU A 219 1.18 5.20 -10.47
CA LEU A 219 2.43 4.53 -10.11
C LEU A 219 3.62 5.48 -10.34
N SER A 220 4.34 5.79 -9.27
CA SER A 220 5.50 6.67 -9.28
C SER A 220 6.80 5.94 -8.89
N SER A 221 6.69 4.79 -8.24
CA SER A 221 7.86 4.02 -7.83
C SER A 221 7.56 2.53 -7.84
N VAL A 222 8.44 1.77 -8.48
CA VAL A 222 8.46 0.31 -8.48
C VAL A 222 9.91 -0.17 -8.44
N THR A 223 10.17 -1.21 -7.67
CA THR A 223 11.54 -1.74 -7.57
C THR A 223 11.92 -2.49 -8.84
N GLU A 224 11.00 -3.30 -9.39
CA GLU A 224 11.25 -4.13 -10.56
C GLU A 224 9.93 -4.48 -11.25
N ILE A 225 9.96 -4.57 -12.58
CA ILE A 225 8.88 -5.17 -13.35
C ILE A 225 9.45 -6.42 -14.03
N GLN A 226 8.79 -7.55 -13.82
CA GLN A 226 9.12 -8.83 -14.42
C GLN A 226 7.98 -9.27 -15.34
N THR A 227 8.31 -9.68 -16.55
CA THR A 227 7.37 -10.27 -17.49
C THR A 227 7.78 -11.71 -17.78
N ASP A 228 6.82 -12.62 -17.81
CA ASP A 228 7.08 -14.07 -17.88
C ASP A 228 6.83 -14.66 -19.27
N SER A 229 6.44 -13.93 -20.30
CA SER A 229 5.76 -14.70 -21.30
C SER A 229 5.87 -14.44 -22.80
N GLY A 230 5.14 -15.13 -23.57
CA GLY A 230 4.96 -15.18 -25.00
C GLY A 230 4.01 -14.12 -25.61
N GLY A 231 3.91 -12.92 -25.06
CA GLY A 231 3.04 -11.85 -25.55
C GLY A 231 3.67 -10.46 -25.47
N THR A 232 2.89 -9.44 -25.80
CA THR A 232 3.27 -8.04 -25.57
C THR A 232 2.39 -7.49 -24.47
N ASP A 233 3.01 -7.10 -23.37
CA ASP A 233 2.35 -6.41 -22.28
C ASP A 233 2.36 -4.91 -22.47
N ASN A 234 1.31 -4.24 -22.04
CA ASN A 234 1.22 -2.80 -22.07
C ASN A 234 0.97 -2.25 -20.66
N ILE A 235 1.88 -1.42 -20.18
CA ILE A 235 1.71 -0.65 -18.96
C ILE A 235 1.45 0.81 -19.35
N VAL A 236 0.39 1.39 -18.80
CA VAL A 236 -0.05 2.73 -19.18
C VAL A 236 -0.10 3.63 -17.95
N PHE A 237 0.65 4.72 -18.01
CA PHE A 237 0.69 5.78 -17.00
C PHE A 237 0.10 7.06 -17.59
N THR A 238 -1.18 7.30 -17.41
CA THR A 238 -1.86 8.44 -18.05
C THR A 238 -1.75 9.75 -17.27
N SER A 239 -1.46 9.68 -15.97
CA SER A 239 -1.41 10.86 -15.11
C SER A 239 -0.07 11.08 -14.39
N ALA A 240 0.77 10.07 -14.26
CA ALA A 240 2.06 10.21 -13.63
C ALA A 240 3.00 11.09 -14.48
N THR A 241 3.62 12.08 -13.85
CA THR A 241 4.61 12.98 -14.48
C THR A 241 6.05 12.57 -14.20
N ASP A 242 6.25 11.70 -13.21
CA ASP A 242 7.55 11.14 -12.85
C ASP A 242 7.36 9.66 -12.50
N VAL A 243 7.95 8.77 -13.30
CA VAL A 243 7.84 7.32 -13.20
C VAL A 243 9.22 6.75 -12.95
N GLN A 244 9.41 6.12 -11.80
CA GLN A 244 10.67 5.52 -11.40
C GLN A 244 10.55 4.01 -11.32
N LEU A 245 11.24 3.31 -12.21
CA LEU A 245 11.32 1.85 -12.26
C LEU A 245 12.74 1.44 -11.81
N GLY A 246 12.86 0.75 -10.69
CA GLY A 246 14.16 0.28 -10.19
C GLY A 246 14.82 -0.70 -11.15
N ALA A 247 14.07 -1.65 -11.69
CA ALA A 247 14.55 -2.59 -12.71
C ALA A 247 13.42 -3.07 -13.63
N LEU A 248 13.77 -3.35 -14.87
CA LEU A 248 12.96 -4.15 -15.80
C LEU A 248 13.72 -5.43 -16.10
N ALA A 249 13.11 -6.58 -15.83
CA ALA A 249 13.68 -7.88 -16.10
C ALA A 249 12.69 -8.81 -16.80
N SER A 250 13.18 -9.72 -17.63
CA SER A 250 12.36 -10.79 -18.17
C SER A 250 12.35 -11.98 -17.21
N TYR A 251 11.19 -12.57 -16.99
CA TYR A 251 11.03 -13.76 -16.16
C TYR A 251 11.27 -15.04 -16.97
N PRO A 252 11.97 -16.07 -16.43
CA PRO A 252 12.31 -17.26 -17.17
C PRO A 252 11.11 -18.21 -17.31
N GLY A 253 10.80 -18.64 -18.50
CA GLY A 253 9.86 -19.76 -18.70
C GLY A 253 9.19 -19.87 -20.05
N ALA A 254 9.20 -18.87 -20.87
CA ALA A 254 8.40 -18.88 -22.08
C ALA A 254 9.20 -18.62 -23.37
N GLY A 255 8.55 -18.79 -24.48
CA GLY A 255 9.10 -18.77 -25.83
C GLY A 255 9.82 -17.50 -26.29
N SER A 256 9.96 -17.33 -27.59
CA SER A 256 10.94 -16.40 -28.21
C SER A 256 10.45 -14.97 -28.48
N ASP A 257 9.21 -14.61 -28.14
CA ASP A 257 8.63 -13.32 -28.55
C ASP A 257 8.05 -12.57 -27.36
N TYR A 258 8.90 -11.82 -26.67
CA TYR A 258 8.50 -10.98 -25.53
C TYR A 258 8.44 -9.52 -25.96
N GLY A 259 7.37 -8.84 -25.56
CA GLY A 259 7.25 -7.40 -25.73
C GLY A 259 6.68 -6.75 -24.50
N LEU A 260 7.31 -5.67 -24.06
CA LEU A 260 6.77 -4.76 -23.07
C LEU A 260 6.63 -3.39 -23.69
N THR A 261 5.43 -2.86 -23.68
CA THR A 261 5.18 -1.47 -24.05
C THR A 261 4.89 -0.66 -22.79
N ILE A 262 5.63 0.41 -22.58
CA ILE A 262 5.34 1.39 -21.53
C ILE A 262 4.87 2.66 -22.23
N THR A 263 3.65 3.07 -21.94
CA THR A 263 3.06 4.31 -22.44
C THR A 263 2.88 5.27 -21.27
N THR A 264 3.44 6.47 -21.42
CA THR A 264 3.32 7.54 -20.43
C THR A 264 2.64 8.76 -21.02
N LYS A 265 2.37 9.74 -20.15
CA LYS A 265 1.98 11.08 -20.56
C LYS A 265 3.13 11.78 -21.30
N ALA A 266 2.81 12.64 -22.27
CA ALA A 266 3.78 13.27 -23.16
C ALA A 266 4.80 14.20 -22.48
N ASP A 267 4.53 14.66 -21.26
CA ASP A 267 5.44 15.51 -20.46
C ASP A 267 6.07 14.75 -19.29
N ALA A 268 5.92 13.42 -19.22
CA ALA A 268 6.45 12.60 -18.13
C ALA A 268 7.97 12.39 -18.27
N THR A 269 8.61 12.22 -17.10
CA THR A 269 9.94 11.59 -16.98
C THR A 269 9.78 10.12 -16.69
N LEU A 270 10.60 9.28 -17.30
CA LEU A 270 10.69 7.85 -17.04
C LEU A 270 12.14 7.48 -16.71
N ASP A 271 12.38 7.07 -15.50
CA ASP A 271 13.68 6.57 -15.04
C ASP A 271 13.63 5.06 -14.83
N ILE A 272 14.46 4.34 -15.57
CA ILE A 272 14.65 2.89 -15.46
C ILE A 272 16.04 2.65 -14.87
N GLY A 273 16.11 2.21 -13.63
CA GLY A 273 17.36 1.99 -12.91
C GLY A 273 18.23 0.91 -13.53
N SER A 274 17.63 -0.22 -13.94
CA SER A 274 18.32 -1.24 -14.73
C SER A 274 17.39 -1.89 -15.76
N LEU A 275 17.95 -2.27 -16.90
CA LEU A 275 17.28 -3.06 -17.93
C LEU A 275 18.09 -4.34 -18.13
N ASP A 276 17.51 -5.47 -17.78
CA ASP A 276 18.16 -6.79 -17.81
C ASP A 276 17.22 -7.81 -18.46
N ASP A 277 17.75 -8.62 -19.36
CA ASP A 277 17.02 -9.69 -20.03
C ASP A 277 17.64 -11.08 -19.77
N VAL A 278 18.45 -11.21 -18.72
CA VAL A 278 19.08 -12.48 -18.36
C VAL A 278 18.06 -13.35 -17.61
N LYS A 279 17.75 -14.49 -18.19
CA LYS A 279 16.98 -15.54 -17.54
C LYS A 279 17.75 -16.15 -16.35
N THR A 280 17.03 -16.69 -15.38
CA THR A 280 17.62 -17.40 -14.21
C THR A 280 18.46 -18.62 -14.61
N ASP A 281 18.27 -19.19 -15.80
CA ASP A 281 19.07 -20.27 -16.37
C ASP A 281 20.30 -19.75 -17.15
N GLY A 282 20.53 -18.45 -17.19
CA GLY A 282 21.64 -17.81 -17.89
C GLY A 282 21.44 -17.69 -19.40
N THR A 283 20.27 -18.06 -19.93
CA THR A 283 19.97 -17.87 -21.36
C THR A 283 19.34 -16.49 -21.58
N ALA A 284 19.81 -15.75 -22.59
CA ALA A 284 19.20 -14.47 -22.98
C ALA A 284 17.80 -14.70 -23.58
N ALA A 285 16.83 -13.96 -23.10
CA ALA A 285 15.52 -13.86 -23.75
C ALA A 285 15.27 -12.39 -24.07
N PRO A 286 15.57 -11.97 -25.30
CA PRO A 286 15.46 -10.57 -25.67
C PRO A 286 14.02 -10.06 -25.52
N VAL A 287 13.84 -9.03 -24.70
CA VAL A 287 12.58 -8.32 -24.55
C VAL A 287 12.52 -7.21 -25.59
N ALA A 288 11.46 -7.15 -26.37
CA ALA A 288 11.19 -5.98 -27.18
C ALA A 288 10.54 -4.90 -26.27
N LEU A 289 11.34 -3.90 -25.85
CA LEU A 289 10.85 -2.79 -25.05
C LEU A 289 10.47 -1.62 -25.94
N ALA A 290 9.21 -1.21 -25.89
CA ALA A 290 8.71 -0.02 -26.53
C ALA A 290 8.33 1.04 -25.48
N LEU A 291 8.97 2.20 -25.53
CA LEU A 291 8.64 3.36 -24.69
C LEU A 291 7.92 4.38 -25.56
N ASN A 292 6.68 4.73 -25.18
CA ASN A 292 5.84 5.61 -25.96
C ASN A 292 5.34 6.78 -25.08
N GLY A 293 5.71 7.99 -25.45
CA GLY A 293 5.19 9.21 -24.89
C GLY A 293 6.05 9.95 -23.89
N PRO A 294 6.98 9.34 -23.11
CA PRO A 294 7.73 10.11 -22.13
C PRO A 294 8.58 11.18 -22.81
N LYS A 295 8.62 12.38 -22.22
CA LYS A 295 9.49 13.45 -22.70
C LYS A 295 10.96 13.10 -22.50
N ASP A 296 11.30 12.71 -21.29
CA ASP A 296 12.66 12.38 -20.87
C ASP A 296 12.71 10.92 -20.39
N VAL A 297 13.66 10.16 -20.90
CA VAL A 297 13.93 8.76 -20.51
C VAL A 297 15.35 8.64 -20.01
N THR A 298 15.51 8.04 -18.83
CA THR A 298 16.81 7.62 -18.31
C THR A 298 16.83 6.11 -18.13
N ILE A 299 17.86 5.43 -18.63
CA ILE A 299 18.16 4.03 -18.33
C ILE A 299 19.57 4.00 -17.73
N SER A 300 19.65 3.76 -16.44
CA SER A 300 20.92 3.95 -15.69
C SER A 300 21.86 2.76 -15.79
N ASN A 301 21.37 1.56 -16.08
CA ASN A 301 22.19 0.37 -16.21
C ASN A 301 21.60 -0.61 -17.23
N MET A 302 22.25 -0.73 -18.37
CA MET A 302 21.85 -1.59 -19.48
C MET A 302 22.97 -2.58 -19.81
N THR A 303 23.23 -3.52 -18.90
CA THR A 303 24.44 -4.36 -18.97
C THR A 303 24.30 -5.65 -19.73
N ALA A 304 23.11 -6.18 -19.88
CA ALA A 304 22.86 -7.49 -20.49
C ALA A 304 21.62 -7.51 -21.40
N TYR A 305 21.33 -6.38 -22.05
CA TYR A 305 20.14 -6.27 -22.90
C TYR A 305 20.46 -6.66 -24.34
N ALA A 306 19.87 -7.75 -24.82
CA ALA A 306 19.97 -8.23 -26.19
C ALA A 306 18.70 -7.98 -27.04
N GLY A 307 17.67 -7.40 -26.43
CA GLY A 307 16.38 -7.10 -27.08
C GLY A 307 16.40 -5.85 -27.95
N SER A 308 15.25 -5.49 -28.49
CA SER A 308 15.05 -4.25 -29.24
C SER A 308 14.47 -3.16 -28.33
N LEU A 309 15.04 -1.96 -28.41
CA LEU A 309 14.52 -0.76 -27.73
C LEU A 309 13.90 0.16 -28.79
N SER A 310 12.62 0.45 -28.65
CA SER A 310 11.89 1.42 -29.49
C SER A 310 11.48 2.61 -28.64
N LEU A 311 11.85 3.81 -29.09
CA LEU A 311 11.49 5.08 -28.46
C LEU A 311 10.57 5.86 -29.39
N THR A 312 9.35 6.11 -28.95
CA THR A 312 8.35 6.85 -29.73
C THR A 312 7.89 8.07 -28.95
N ASN A 313 7.92 9.24 -29.57
CA ASN A 313 7.57 10.52 -28.94
C ASN A 313 8.45 10.88 -27.72
N VAL A 314 9.69 10.42 -27.69
CA VAL A 314 10.69 10.74 -26.66
C VAL A 314 11.52 11.92 -27.16
N GLU A 315 11.66 12.98 -26.34
CA GLU A 315 12.49 14.14 -26.68
C GLU A 315 13.95 13.92 -26.30
N ASN A 316 14.20 13.38 -25.11
CA ASN A 316 15.54 13.11 -24.61
C ASN A 316 15.65 11.68 -24.08
N ALA A 317 16.73 10.99 -24.43
CA ALA A 317 17.04 9.67 -23.91
C ALA A 317 18.48 9.62 -23.40
N THR A 318 18.66 9.26 -22.14
CA THR A 318 19.97 9.03 -21.53
C THR A 318 20.10 7.55 -21.18
N ILE A 319 21.01 6.85 -21.86
CA ILE A 319 21.26 5.43 -21.62
C ILE A 319 22.72 5.26 -21.19
N THR A 320 22.93 4.69 -20.02
CA THR A 320 24.24 4.45 -19.44
C THR A 320 24.46 2.98 -19.10
N GLY A 321 25.69 2.60 -18.79
CA GLY A 321 26.01 1.23 -18.38
C GLY A 321 26.00 0.21 -19.53
N PHE A 322 26.03 0.66 -20.77
CA PHE A 322 26.12 -0.22 -21.95
C PHE A 322 27.45 -1.00 -21.91
N LYS A 323 27.38 -2.31 -21.82
CA LYS A 323 28.53 -3.20 -22.05
C LYS A 323 28.27 -3.95 -23.34
N GLY A 324 28.89 -3.50 -24.40
CA GLY A 324 28.91 -4.22 -25.68
C GLY A 324 29.76 -5.48 -25.63
#